data_e511cbe70b272e1f7e276af90a8d133b
#
_entry.id   e511cbe70b272e1f7e276af90a8d133b
#
_cell.length_a   1.000
_cell.length_b   1.000
_cell.length_c   1.000
_cell.angle_alpha   90.00
_cell.angle_beta   90.00
_cell.angle_gamma   90.00
#
_symmetry.space_group_name_H-M   'P 1'
#
loop_
_entity.id
_entity.type
_entity.pdbx_description
1 polymer ?
#
loop_
_entity_poly.entity_id
_entity_poly.type
_entity_poly.pdbx_seq_one_letter_code
_entity_poly.pdbx_strand_id
1 'polypeptide(L)'
;MLSSIRARILATCVAIVVTALAVTGGLVYYVVKQHNDATIDQNLQSVLTGHALALDEWVASRAQQTQALADTLAPGEGDPLPALTLLGKSGGFQVLTLGLPDRTAFSNVPLAAGYDPTARPWFKQAVEAGRLVVTALYRDASTGKPAFAFAAPIVRGGTLKGVLAASLYMERASAIVASMHPTPSSFAFLVDKSGRLIAGAKTDLIMKPAVELSPELTPERLAGLQAATEPVAIDVDGVTKLLRARPIAGTDWSLVMALDRSDVTAGMRAVATTTLVAILVVACVAAALVGALTNAAFKRVLLVRDALTDVASGSGDLTKRLPADGRDEAAQIAHAFNMFAEKISAILLQIRGFSESVNVASAEIAQGNQDLSSRTELAASSLQETAAALEEIAGTARNSADAATQVSRLAESASGVAVRGGEVVSEVVATMDEITKASAEISNIIGVIDGIAFQTNIL
;
A
#
# COMPACT_ATOMS: atom_id res chain seq x y z
N MET A 1 5.85 -41.95 -16.94
CA MET A 1 5.85 -42.98 -15.88
C MET A 1 7.23 -43.09 -15.25
N LEU A 2 7.33 -42.90 -13.96
CA LEU A 2 8.61 -42.95 -13.20
C LEU A 2 8.97 -44.43 -12.96
N SER A 3 9.54 -45.10 -13.97
CA SER A 3 9.90 -46.51 -13.87
C SER A 3 11.21 -46.78 -13.14
N SER A 4 12.03 -45.76 -12.94
CA SER A 4 13.35 -45.84 -12.31
C SER A 4 13.30 -45.36 -10.87
N ILE A 5 13.98 -46.07 -9.95
CA ILE A 5 14.14 -45.66 -8.54
C ILE A 5 14.76 -44.28 -8.45
N ARG A 6 15.72 -43.93 -9.30
CA ARG A 6 16.32 -42.60 -9.42
C ARG A 6 15.28 -41.51 -9.64
N ALA A 7 14.39 -41.71 -10.64
CA ALA A 7 13.37 -40.75 -10.96
C ALA A 7 12.34 -40.58 -9.83
N ARG A 8 12.07 -41.65 -9.07
CA ARG A 8 11.19 -41.57 -7.89
C ARG A 8 11.81 -40.79 -6.77
N ILE A 9 13.09 -41.07 -6.43
CA ILE A 9 13.82 -40.34 -5.38
C ILE A 9 13.89 -38.86 -5.75
N LEU A 10 14.33 -38.54 -6.98
CA LEU A 10 14.41 -37.17 -7.46
C LEU A 10 13.06 -36.47 -7.37
N ALA A 11 12.01 -37.10 -7.91
CA ALA A 11 10.66 -36.52 -7.88
C ALA A 11 10.15 -36.29 -6.45
N THR A 12 10.37 -37.25 -5.54
CA THR A 12 9.95 -37.12 -4.15
C THR A 12 10.70 -36.03 -3.41
N CYS A 13 12.03 -35.97 -3.55
CA CYS A 13 12.83 -34.93 -2.91
C CYS A 13 12.49 -33.54 -3.44
N VAL A 14 12.37 -33.39 -4.76
CA VAL A 14 11.95 -32.13 -5.37
C VAL A 14 10.53 -31.73 -4.92
N ALA A 15 9.61 -32.68 -4.89
CA ALA A 15 8.24 -32.44 -4.41
C ALA A 15 8.21 -31.97 -2.95
N ILE A 16 9.00 -32.59 -2.07
CA ILE A 16 9.10 -32.18 -0.67
C ILE A 16 9.66 -30.75 -0.56
N VAL A 17 10.74 -30.44 -1.27
CA VAL A 17 11.37 -29.10 -1.26
C VAL A 17 10.39 -28.08 -1.81
N VAL A 18 9.76 -28.34 -2.95
CA VAL A 18 8.78 -27.42 -3.54
C VAL A 18 7.58 -27.20 -2.63
N THR A 19 7.08 -28.27 -2.02
CA THR A 19 5.94 -28.16 -1.06
C THR A 19 6.33 -27.34 0.16
N ALA A 20 7.50 -27.60 0.75
CA ALA A 20 7.98 -26.85 1.91
C ALA A 20 8.15 -25.36 1.58
N LEU A 21 8.76 -25.05 0.43
CA LEU A 21 8.93 -23.69 -0.06
C LEU A 21 7.60 -23.00 -0.40
N ALA A 22 6.66 -23.74 -1.00
CA ALA A 22 5.33 -23.23 -1.31
C ALA A 22 4.54 -22.90 -0.03
N VAL A 23 4.61 -23.77 0.98
CA VAL A 23 3.97 -23.52 2.29
C VAL A 23 4.61 -22.31 2.99
N THR A 24 5.94 -22.26 3.04
CA THR A 24 6.65 -21.12 3.67
C THR A 24 6.39 -19.82 2.91
N GLY A 25 6.49 -19.85 1.58
CA GLY A 25 6.19 -18.69 0.73
C GLY A 25 4.74 -18.24 0.85
N GLY A 26 3.80 -19.19 0.93
CA GLY A 26 2.39 -18.91 1.16
C GLY A 26 2.10 -18.28 2.53
N LEU A 27 2.75 -18.76 3.58
CA LEU A 27 2.66 -18.17 4.92
C LEU A 27 3.22 -16.75 4.94
N VAL A 28 4.40 -16.55 4.37
CA VAL A 28 5.03 -15.21 4.26
C VAL A 28 4.10 -14.27 3.49
N TYR A 29 3.59 -14.71 2.34
CA TYR A 29 2.66 -13.90 1.56
C TYR A 29 1.40 -13.55 2.34
N TYR A 30 0.82 -14.52 3.08
CA TYR A 30 -0.36 -14.29 3.89
C TYR A 30 -0.13 -13.25 4.99
N VAL A 31 0.98 -13.39 5.75
CA VAL A 31 1.35 -12.45 6.82
C VAL A 31 1.63 -11.05 6.25
N VAL A 32 2.39 -10.97 5.16
CA VAL A 32 2.70 -9.69 4.49
C VAL A 32 1.43 -9.05 3.97
N LYS A 33 0.53 -9.83 3.35
CA LYS A 33 -0.76 -9.33 2.87
C LYS A 33 -1.60 -8.76 4.02
N GLN A 34 -1.78 -9.51 5.10
CA GLN A 34 -2.57 -9.06 6.24
C GLN A 34 -2.00 -7.79 6.87
N HIS A 35 -0.67 -7.73 7.02
CA HIS A 35 0.00 -6.54 7.54
C HIS A 35 -0.11 -5.34 6.59
N ASN A 36 0.03 -5.57 5.29
CA ASN A 36 -0.12 -4.55 4.27
C ASN A 36 -1.55 -3.99 4.22
N ASP A 37 -2.56 -4.85 4.25
CA ASP A 37 -3.97 -4.44 4.22
C ASP A 37 -4.31 -3.60 5.47
N ALA A 38 -3.85 -4.01 6.67
CA ALA A 38 -4.00 -3.24 7.90
C ALA A 38 -3.27 -1.88 7.83
N THR A 39 -2.06 -1.86 7.28
CA THR A 39 -1.26 -0.64 7.12
C THR A 39 -1.91 0.33 6.12
N ILE A 40 -2.44 -0.19 5.01
CA ILE A 40 -3.18 0.62 4.04
C ILE A 40 -4.39 1.28 4.71
N ASP A 41 -5.16 0.51 5.47
CA ASP A 41 -6.33 1.05 6.15
C ASP A 41 -5.97 2.12 7.18
N GLN A 42 -4.99 1.85 8.04
CA GLN A 42 -4.52 2.82 9.03
C GLN A 42 -4.00 4.10 8.39
N ASN A 43 -3.20 3.98 7.33
CA ASN A 43 -2.65 5.12 6.61
C ASN A 43 -3.76 5.94 5.95
N LEU A 44 -4.68 5.26 5.23
CA LEU A 44 -5.81 5.94 4.60
C LEU A 44 -6.67 6.66 5.63
N GLN A 45 -6.98 6.00 6.75
CA GLN A 45 -7.77 6.58 7.83
C GLN A 45 -7.05 7.77 8.49
N SER A 46 -5.74 7.65 8.73
CA SER A 46 -4.95 8.71 9.35
C SER A 46 -4.86 9.94 8.45
N VAL A 47 -4.56 9.73 7.17
CA VAL A 47 -4.46 10.81 6.18
C VAL A 47 -5.82 11.46 5.95
N LEU A 48 -6.87 10.66 5.74
CA LEU A 48 -8.23 11.16 5.59
C LEU A 48 -8.68 11.94 6.82
N THR A 49 -8.39 11.43 8.01
CA THR A 49 -8.73 12.10 9.27
C THR A 49 -7.99 13.42 9.41
N GLY A 50 -6.68 13.45 9.13
CA GLY A 50 -5.89 14.68 9.20
C GLY A 50 -6.42 15.76 8.26
N HIS A 51 -6.71 15.40 7.01
CA HIS A 51 -7.28 16.35 6.04
C HIS A 51 -8.71 16.77 6.37
N ALA A 52 -9.55 15.84 6.86
CA ALA A 52 -10.89 16.19 7.26
C ALA A 52 -10.91 17.14 8.47
N LEU A 53 -10.06 16.92 9.49
CA LEU A 53 -9.91 17.83 10.62
C LEU A 53 -9.42 19.21 10.18
N ALA A 54 -8.50 19.29 9.23
CA ALA A 54 -8.06 20.56 8.68
C ALA A 54 -9.21 21.30 7.95
N LEU A 55 -10.05 20.55 7.23
CA LEU A 55 -11.25 21.13 6.62
C LEU A 55 -12.30 21.53 7.66
N ASP A 56 -12.51 20.72 8.70
CA ASP A 56 -13.41 21.04 9.81
C ASP A 56 -12.99 22.38 10.45
N GLU A 57 -11.71 22.54 10.79
CA GLU A 57 -11.17 23.75 11.37
C GLU A 57 -11.28 24.94 10.41
N TRP A 58 -10.99 24.73 9.12
CA TRP A 58 -11.14 25.76 8.12
C TRP A 58 -12.58 26.22 7.99
N VAL A 59 -13.56 25.30 7.96
CA VAL A 59 -14.99 25.62 7.92
C VAL A 59 -15.41 26.35 9.17
N ALA A 60 -15.03 25.86 10.36
CA ALA A 60 -15.36 26.48 11.64
C ALA A 60 -14.81 27.90 11.73
N SER A 61 -13.55 28.11 11.34
CA SER A 61 -12.93 29.44 11.33
C SER A 61 -13.67 30.39 10.40
N ARG A 62 -14.05 29.95 9.21
CA ARG A 62 -14.81 30.80 8.25
C ARG A 62 -16.21 31.11 8.74
N ALA A 63 -16.89 30.12 9.32
CA ALA A 63 -18.18 30.30 9.94
C ALA A 63 -18.11 31.32 11.09
N GLN A 64 -17.11 31.20 11.97
CA GLN A 64 -16.91 32.10 13.09
C GLN A 64 -16.64 33.55 12.64
N GLN A 65 -15.77 33.73 11.64
CA GLN A 65 -15.50 35.05 11.07
C GLN A 65 -16.75 35.70 10.47
N THR A 66 -17.55 34.91 9.75
CA THR A 66 -18.82 35.39 9.17
C THR A 66 -19.83 35.74 10.24
N GLN A 67 -19.95 34.89 11.28
CA GLN A 67 -20.86 35.12 12.38
C GLN A 67 -20.45 36.38 13.17
N ALA A 68 -19.16 36.52 13.46
CA ALA A 68 -18.65 37.68 14.18
C ALA A 68 -18.96 38.99 13.44
N LEU A 69 -18.79 39.03 12.13
CA LEU A 69 -19.20 40.19 11.35
C LEU A 69 -20.73 40.40 11.36
N ALA A 70 -21.52 39.33 11.19
CA ALA A 70 -22.96 39.42 11.23
C ALA A 70 -23.51 39.97 12.59
N ASP A 71 -22.79 39.59 13.68
CA ASP A 71 -23.17 40.06 15.04
C ASP A 71 -22.84 41.55 15.26
N THR A 72 -21.84 42.06 14.54
CA THR A 72 -21.44 43.50 14.65
C THR A 72 -22.18 44.38 13.66
N LEU A 73 -22.66 43.86 12.57
CA LEU A 73 -23.43 44.61 11.59
C LEU A 73 -24.80 45.08 12.16
N ALA A 74 -25.09 46.36 11.98
CA ALA A 74 -26.38 46.95 12.23
C ALA A 74 -27.00 47.43 10.91
N PRO A 75 -27.71 46.55 10.20
CA PRO A 75 -28.30 46.91 8.90
C PRO A 75 -29.26 48.08 9.03
N GLY A 76 -29.02 49.15 8.25
CA GLY A 76 -29.73 50.43 8.33
C GLY A 76 -29.03 51.50 9.17
N GLU A 77 -27.94 51.20 9.82
CA GLU A 77 -27.14 52.12 10.59
C GLU A 77 -25.68 52.20 10.02
N GLY A 78 -25.45 53.13 9.10
CA GLY A 78 -24.13 53.34 8.47
C GLY A 78 -23.88 52.48 7.21
N ASP A 79 -22.67 52.69 6.64
CA ASP A 79 -22.21 51.96 5.44
C ASP A 79 -21.54 50.63 5.83
N PRO A 80 -22.04 49.49 5.42
CA PRO A 80 -21.43 48.18 5.74
C PRO A 80 -20.21 47.85 4.84
N LEU A 81 -19.97 48.58 3.75
CA LEU A 81 -18.93 48.24 2.75
C LEU A 81 -17.52 48.17 3.32
N PRO A 82 -17.07 49.06 4.23
CA PRO A 82 -15.75 48.97 4.84
C PRO A 82 -15.54 47.64 5.60
N ALA A 83 -16.54 47.21 6.38
CA ALA A 83 -16.50 45.98 7.14
C ALA A 83 -16.55 44.73 6.22
N LEU A 84 -17.38 44.75 5.18
CA LEU A 84 -17.41 43.68 4.17
C LEU A 84 -16.06 43.57 3.45
N THR A 85 -15.48 44.74 3.05
CA THR A 85 -14.20 44.76 2.36
C THR A 85 -13.07 44.24 3.22
N LEU A 86 -13.07 44.66 4.52
CA LEU A 86 -12.08 44.20 5.49
C LEU A 86 -12.11 42.69 5.67
N LEU A 87 -13.28 42.14 5.94
CA LEU A 87 -13.44 40.69 6.11
C LEU A 87 -13.11 39.95 4.79
N GLY A 88 -13.46 40.49 3.65
CA GLY A 88 -13.10 39.91 2.34
C GLY A 88 -11.59 39.75 2.21
N LYS A 89 -10.84 40.77 2.55
CA LYS A 89 -9.37 40.76 2.48
C LYS A 89 -8.77 39.88 3.57
N SER A 90 -9.14 40.05 4.82
CA SER A 90 -8.55 39.32 5.96
C SER A 90 -9.02 37.85 6.03
N GLY A 91 -10.28 37.60 5.72
CA GLY A 91 -10.87 36.26 5.74
C GLY A 91 -10.67 35.48 4.43
N GLY A 92 -10.13 36.10 3.37
CA GLY A 92 -9.93 35.43 2.07
C GLY A 92 -11.22 35.04 1.36
N PHE A 93 -12.33 35.69 1.70
CA PHE A 93 -13.59 35.53 0.99
C PHE A 93 -13.57 36.32 -0.30
N GLN A 94 -14.08 35.73 -1.39
CA GLN A 94 -14.13 36.41 -2.68
C GLN A 94 -15.26 37.42 -2.78
N VAL A 95 -16.44 37.00 -2.28
CA VAL A 95 -17.63 37.85 -2.32
C VAL A 95 -18.27 37.87 -0.94
N LEU A 96 -18.44 39.07 -0.40
CA LEU A 96 -19.27 39.30 0.78
C LEU A 96 -20.46 40.14 0.38
N THR A 97 -21.63 39.64 0.72
CA THR A 97 -22.89 40.32 0.40
C THR A 97 -23.77 40.38 1.65
N LEU A 98 -24.17 41.57 2.03
CA LEU A 98 -25.22 41.78 2.98
C LEU A 98 -26.50 42.00 2.20
N GLY A 99 -27.46 41.09 2.32
CA GLY A 99 -28.78 41.22 1.73
C GLY A 99 -29.81 41.57 2.77
N LEU A 100 -30.67 42.51 2.43
CA LEU A 100 -31.77 42.95 3.29
C LEU A 100 -33.11 42.38 2.81
N PRO A 101 -34.12 42.29 3.70
CA PRO A 101 -35.45 41.80 3.33
C PRO A 101 -36.19 42.69 2.31
N ASP A 102 -35.83 43.98 2.23
CA ASP A 102 -36.35 44.92 1.27
C ASP A 102 -35.74 44.80 -0.13
N ARG A 103 -34.90 43.76 -0.38
CA ARG A 103 -34.14 43.45 -1.59
C ARG A 103 -32.92 44.33 -1.82
N THR A 104 -32.60 45.23 -0.88
CA THR A 104 -31.35 45.98 -0.94
C THR A 104 -30.15 45.03 -0.67
N ALA A 105 -29.06 45.22 -1.36
CA ALA A 105 -27.82 44.46 -1.14
C ALA A 105 -26.59 45.38 -1.16
N PHE A 106 -25.65 45.08 -0.25
CA PHE A 106 -24.33 45.67 -0.20
C PHE A 106 -23.30 44.59 -0.45
N SER A 107 -22.33 44.83 -1.27
CA SER A 107 -21.29 43.83 -1.55
C SER A 107 -19.94 44.48 -1.79
N ASN A 108 -18.87 43.75 -1.40
CA ASN A 108 -17.47 44.15 -1.65
C ASN A 108 -17.07 44.03 -3.14
N VAL A 109 -17.94 43.48 -3.96
CA VAL A 109 -17.79 43.37 -5.41
C VAL A 109 -19.03 43.93 -6.13
N PRO A 110 -18.90 44.38 -7.38
CA PRO A 110 -20.06 44.84 -8.16
C PRO A 110 -21.11 43.72 -8.29
N LEU A 111 -22.35 44.05 -8.01
CA LEU A 111 -23.49 43.16 -8.19
C LEU A 111 -24.08 43.25 -9.58
N ALA A 112 -24.64 42.15 -10.06
CA ALA A 112 -25.37 42.16 -11.35
C ALA A 112 -26.57 43.13 -11.35
N ALA A 113 -26.92 43.67 -12.47
CA ALA A 113 -28.10 44.54 -12.61
C ALA A 113 -29.39 43.79 -12.20
N GLY A 114 -30.19 44.41 -11.35
CA GLY A 114 -31.40 43.80 -10.82
C GLY A 114 -31.16 42.67 -9.77
N TYR A 115 -30.03 42.66 -9.13
CA TYR A 115 -29.70 41.66 -8.12
C TYR A 115 -30.66 41.71 -6.94
N ASP A 116 -31.39 40.61 -6.74
CA ASP A 116 -32.28 40.41 -5.58
C ASP A 116 -31.64 39.40 -4.63
N PRO A 117 -31.17 39.83 -3.44
CA PRO A 117 -30.53 38.91 -2.45
C PRO A 117 -31.55 37.89 -1.92
N THR A 118 -32.84 38.25 -1.79
CA THR A 118 -33.87 37.38 -1.19
C THR A 118 -34.17 36.17 -2.09
N ALA A 119 -33.94 36.27 -3.38
CA ALA A 119 -34.08 35.18 -4.33
C ALA A 119 -32.92 34.19 -4.29
N ARG A 120 -31.80 34.55 -3.68
CA ARG A 120 -30.57 33.77 -3.70
C ARG A 120 -30.59 32.56 -2.76
N PRO A 121 -29.94 31.46 -3.12
CA PRO A 121 -29.89 30.24 -2.27
C PRO A 121 -29.39 30.52 -0.86
N TRP A 122 -28.34 31.31 -0.74
CA TRP A 122 -27.71 31.62 0.55
C TRP A 122 -28.66 32.38 1.48
N PHE A 123 -29.46 33.28 0.95
CA PHE A 123 -30.43 34.03 1.74
C PHE A 123 -31.54 33.12 2.26
N LYS A 124 -32.13 32.32 1.36
CA LYS A 124 -33.22 31.41 1.69
C LYS A 124 -32.80 30.38 2.73
N GLN A 125 -31.66 29.73 2.52
CA GLN A 125 -31.15 28.69 3.44
C GLN A 125 -30.82 29.24 4.82
N ALA A 126 -30.22 30.44 4.91
CA ALA A 126 -29.96 31.07 6.20
C ALA A 126 -31.20 31.47 6.95
N VAL A 127 -32.21 32.01 6.25
CA VAL A 127 -33.51 32.36 6.84
C VAL A 127 -34.26 31.13 7.31
N GLU A 128 -34.34 30.09 6.50
CA GLU A 128 -34.99 28.82 6.82
C GLU A 128 -34.33 28.14 8.05
N ALA A 129 -33.03 28.13 8.08
CA ALA A 129 -32.26 27.53 9.19
C ALA A 129 -32.32 28.38 10.50
N GLY A 130 -32.53 29.69 10.39
CA GLY A 130 -32.50 30.62 11.55
C GLY A 130 -31.14 30.75 12.22
N ARG A 131 -30.05 30.22 11.60
CA ARG A 131 -28.68 30.23 12.09
C ARG A 131 -27.70 30.29 10.92
N LEU A 132 -26.43 30.51 11.24
CA LEU A 132 -25.41 30.39 10.21
C LEU A 132 -25.45 29.00 9.58
N VAL A 133 -25.35 28.99 8.25
CA VAL A 133 -25.28 27.77 7.43
C VAL A 133 -24.15 27.87 6.42
N VAL A 134 -23.55 26.75 6.10
CA VAL A 134 -22.76 26.58 4.88
C VAL A 134 -23.72 26.14 3.79
N THR A 135 -23.86 26.93 2.76
CA THR A 135 -24.89 26.68 1.75
C THR A 135 -24.53 25.53 0.83
N ALA A 136 -25.53 24.91 0.23
CA ALA A 136 -25.31 24.08 -0.94
C ALA A 136 -24.61 24.88 -2.05
N LEU A 137 -23.94 24.17 -2.96
CA LEU A 137 -23.32 24.80 -4.14
C LEU A 137 -24.35 25.51 -5.02
N TYR A 138 -24.02 26.73 -5.43
CA TYR A 138 -24.80 27.51 -6.37
C TYR A 138 -23.88 28.21 -7.38
N ARG A 139 -24.46 28.72 -8.46
CA ARG A 139 -23.75 29.61 -9.37
C ARG A 139 -23.85 31.04 -8.88
N ASP A 140 -22.67 31.67 -8.66
CA ASP A 140 -22.63 33.09 -8.31
C ASP A 140 -23.27 33.94 -9.42
N ALA A 141 -24.14 34.87 -9.02
CA ALA A 141 -24.95 35.64 -9.98
C ALA A 141 -24.15 36.64 -10.81
N SER A 142 -23.03 37.12 -10.28
CA SER A 142 -22.22 38.13 -10.94
C SER A 142 -21.17 37.50 -11.84
N THR A 143 -20.62 36.37 -11.47
CA THR A 143 -19.50 35.72 -12.19
C THR A 143 -19.87 34.42 -12.88
N GLY A 144 -21.02 33.81 -12.54
CA GLY A 144 -21.43 32.50 -13.04
C GLY A 144 -20.61 31.32 -12.47
N LYS A 145 -19.60 31.59 -11.64
CA LYS A 145 -18.70 30.58 -11.07
C LYS A 145 -19.42 29.74 -10.00
N PRO A 146 -19.07 28.45 -9.87
CA PRO A 146 -19.52 27.65 -8.75
C PRO A 146 -19.01 28.22 -7.42
N ALA A 147 -19.92 28.44 -6.48
CA ALA A 147 -19.64 29.01 -5.18
C ALA A 147 -20.51 28.36 -4.09
N PHE A 148 -20.09 28.51 -2.87
CA PHE A 148 -20.89 28.31 -1.66
C PHE A 148 -20.65 29.50 -0.75
N ALA A 149 -21.51 29.66 0.25
CA ALA A 149 -21.41 30.74 1.18
C ALA A 149 -21.58 30.28 2.63
N PHE A 150 -20.87 30.93 3.53
CA PHE A 150 -21.22 30.99 4.94
C PHE A 150 -22.26 32.08 5.08
N ALA A 151 -23.50 31.70 5.32
CA ALA A 151 -24.61 32.61 5.35
C ALA A 151 -25.18 32.72 6.78
N ALA A 152 -25.10 33.91 7.35
CA ALA A 152 -25.52 34.18 8.73
C ALA A 152 -26.74 35.16 8.70
N PRO A 153 -27.89 34.77 9.26
CA PRO A 153 -29.01 35.69 9.41
C PRO A 153 -28.70 36.68 10.55
N ILE A 154 -29.02 37.95 10.30
CA ILE A 154 -28.88 39.01 11.27
C ILE A 154 -30.29 39.26 11.85
N VAL A 155 -30.49 38.78 13.07
CA VAL A 155 -31.78 38.93 13.78
C VAL A 155 -31.57 39.89 14.96
N ARG A 156 -32.41 40.89 15.06
CA ARG A 156 -32.41 41.85 16.18
C ARG A 156 -33.82 42.01 16.68
N GLY A 157 -34.03 41.84 17.99
CA GLY A 157 -35.36 41.90 18.59
C GLY A 157 -36.37 40.92 18.00
N GLY A 158 -35.93 39.73 17.60
CA GLY A 158 -36.79 38.71 16.96
C GLY A 158 -37.14 38.98 15.50
N THR A 159 -36.62 40.07 14.90
CA THR A 159 -36.91 40.44 13.50
C THR A 159 -35.66 40.23 12.65
N LEU A 160 -35.84 39.62 11.48
CA LEU A 160 -34.78 39.48 10.49
C LEU A 160 -34.43 40.88 9.93
N LYS A 161 -33.19 41.31 10.12
CA LYS A 161 -32.67 42.58 9.61
C LYS A 161 -31.89 42.40 8.29
N GLY A 162 -31.37 41.21 8.06
CA GLY A 162 -30.66 40.88 6.85
C GLY A 162 -30.00 39.51 6.94
N VAL A 163 -29.26 39.15 5.90
CA VAL A 163 -28.42 37.96 5.85
C VAL A 163 -27.06 38.38 5.34
N LEU A 164 -26.00 38.04 6.05
CA LEU A 164 -24.63 38.19 5.59
C LEU A 164 -24.23 36.90 4.90
N ALA A 165 -23.80 36.97 3.65
CA ALA A 165 -23.20 35.87 2.92
C ALA A 165 -21.71 36.15 2.65
N ALA A 166 -20.87 35.25 3.13
CA ALA A 166 -19.44 35.26 2.83
C ALA A 166 -19.14 34.09 1.87
N SER A 167 -19.02 34.43 0.59
CA SER A 167 -18.95 33.44 -0.48
C SER A 167 -17.50 33.12 -0.87
N LEU A 168 -17.31 31.85 -1.21
CA LEU A 168 -16.03 31.29 -1.66
C LEU A 168 -16.26 30.56 -2.99
N TYR A 169 -15.39 30.78 -3.96
CA TYR A 169 -15.39 30.03 -5.21
C TYR A 169 -14.72 28.67 -5.05
N MET A 170 -15.26 27.69 -5.77
CA MET A 170 -14.81 26.29 -5.65
C MET A 170 -13.40 26.04 -6.17
N GLU A 171 -12.85 26.92 -7.02
CA GLU A 171 -11.51 26.76 -7.57
C GLU A 171 -10.45 26.62 -6.47
N ARG A 172 -10.58 27.39 -5.39
CA ARG A 172 -9.63 27.34 -4.27
C ARG A 172 -9.78 26.08 -3.41
N ALA A 173 -11.02 25.67 -3.13
CA ALA A 173 -11.30 24.43 -2.42
C ALA A 173 -10.86 23.22 -3.26
N SER A 174 -11.12 23.23 -4.57
CA SER A 174 -10.68 22.18 -5.47
C SER A 174 -9.16 22.06 -5.54
N ALA A 175 -8.43 23.18 -5.54
CA ALA A 175 -6.96 23.16 -5.51
C ALA A 175 -6.43 22.50 -4.22
N ILE A 176 -7.03 22.79 -3.07
CA ILE A 176 -6.68 22.15 -1.79
C ILE A 176 -6.97 20.66 -1.84
N VAL A 177 -8.16 20.26 -2.27
CA VAL A 177 -8.55 18.85 -2.35
C VAL A 177 -7.73 18.10 -3.40
N ALA A 178 -7.44 18.71 -4.53
CA ALA A 178 -6.60 18.12 -5.59
C ALA A 178 -5.15 17.87 -5.13
N SER A 179 -4.65 18.63 -4.13
CA SER A 179 -3.33 18.39 -3.55
C SER A 179 -3.29 17.19 -2.58
N MET A 180 -4.45 16.63 -2.23
CA MET A 180 -4.58 15.48 -1.32
C MET A 180 -4.40 14.17 -2.09
N HIS A 181 -3.17 13.82 -2.41
CA HIS A 181 -2.83 12.58 -3.11
C HIS A 181 -1.75 11.82 -2.34
N PRO A 182 -2.13 10.89 -1.45
CA PRO A 182 -1.18 10.09 -0.66
C PRO A 182 -0.23 9.24 -1.49
N THR A 183 -0.65 8.83 -2.68
CA THR A 183 0.18 8.15 -3.69
C THR A 183 0.02 8.83 -5.05
N PRO A 184 0.94 8.62 -6.01
CA PRO A 184 0.92 9.31 -7.30
C PRO A 184 -0.40 9.21 -8.08
N SER A 185 -1.07 8.06 -8.00
CA SER A 185 -2.33 7.82 -8.72
C SER A 185 -3.57 7.92 -7.82
N SER A 186 -3.40 8.38 -6.58
CA SER A 186 -4.50 8.62 -5.63
C SER A 186 -5.06 10.02 -5.81
N PHE A 187 -6.29 10.22 -5.41
CA PHE A 187 -6.92 11.53 -5.39
C PHE A 187 -7.98 11.61 -4.30
N ALA A 188 -8.36 12.85 -3.97
CA ALA A 188 -9.46 13.12 -3.10
C ALA A 188 -10.51 13.97 -3.81
N PHE A 189 -11.75 13.91 -3.32
CA PHE A 189 -12.84 14.75 -3.75
C PHE A 189 -13.82 14.99 -2.63
N LEU A 190 -14.54 16.10 -2.70
CA LEU A 190 -15.64 16.42 -1.81
C LEU A 190 -16.98 16.19 -2.52
N VAL A 191 -17.94 15.63 -1.81
CA VAL A 191 -19.31 15.46 -2.26
C VAL A 191 -20.30 16.02 -1.25
N ASP A 192 -21.43 16.50 -1.72
CA ASP A 192 -22.56 16.81 -0.86
C ASP A 192 -23.42 15.57 -0.54
N LYS A 193 -24.37 15.70 0.36
CA LYS A 193 -25.28 14.62 0.74
C LYS A 193 -26.14 14.07 -0.41
N SER A 194 -26.27 14.82 -1.51
CA SER A 194 -26.98 14.37 -2.71
C SER A 194 -26.07 13.61 -3.69
N GLY A 195 -24.78 13.44 -3.35
CA GLY A 195 -23.80 12.78 -4.19
C GLY A 195 -23.26 13.66 -5.32
N ARG A 196 -23.39 15.00 -5.25
CA ARG A 196 -22.79 15.91 -6.24
C ARG A 196 -21.37 16.27 -5.84
N LEU A 197 -20.49 16.31 -6.82
CA LEU A 197 -19.12 16.72 -6.65
C LEU A 197 -19.03 18.21 -6.31
N ILE A 198 -18.40 18.52 -5.19
CA ILE A 198 -18.15 19.86 -4.69
C ILE A 198 -16.76 20.33 -5.12
N ALA A 199 -15.75 19.49 -4.89
CA ALA A 199 -14.36 19.78 -5.20
C ALA A 199 -13.63 18.49 -5.58
N GLY A 200 -12.57 18.62 -6.37
CA GLY A 200 -11.73 17.48 -6.77
C GLY A 200 -10.82 17.86 -7.92
N ALA A 201 -9.99 16.90 -8.34
CA ALA A 201 -9.03 17.10 -9.43
C ALA A 201 -9.70 17.34 -10.81
N LYS A 202 -10.86 16.72 -11.05
CA LYS A 202 -11.63 16.89 -12.29
C LYS A 202 -12.60 18.08 -12.14
N THR A 203 -12.13 19.27 -12.43
CA THR A 203 -12.88 20.53 -12.23
C THR A 203 -14.13 20.66 -13.13
N ASP A 204 -14.13 19.96 -14.26
CA ASP A 204 -15.27 19.88 -15.19
C ASP A 204 -16.46 19.06 -14.66
N LEU A 205 -16.24 18.25 -13.63
CA LEU A 205 -17.26 17.48 -12.94
C LEU A 205 -17.85 18.20 -11.71
N ILE A 206 -17.35 19.36 -11.34
CA ILE A 206 -17.91 20.13 -10.21
C ILE A 206 -19.37 20.49 -10.48
N MET A 207 -20.22 20.34 -9.47
CA MET A 207 -21.67 20.45 -9.51
C MET A 207 -22.40 19.30 -10.23
N LYS A 208 -21.70 18.34 -10.78
CA LYS A 208 -22.30 17.15 -11.40
C LYS A 208 -22.39 15.99 -10.39
N PRO A 209 -23.27 15.02 -10.65
CA PRO A 209 -23.35 13.82 -9.83
C PRO A 209 -22.05 13.02 -9.86
N ALA A 210 -21.63 12.46 -8.73
CA ALA A 210 -20.42 11.65 -8.63
C ALA A 210 -20.46 10.37 -9.50
N VAL A 211 -21.63 9.94 -9.92
CA VAL A 211 -21.80 8.84 -10.89
C VAL A 211 -21.18 9.15 -12.26
N GLU A 212 -20.91 10.43 -12.58
CA GLU A 212 -20.15 10.79 -13.78
C GLU A 212 -18.64 10.54 -13.60
N LEU A 213 -18.14 10.45 -12.37
CA LEU A 213 -16.78 10.03 -12.08
C LEU A 213 -16.66 8.50 -12.08
N SER A 214 -17.65 7.81 -11.53
CA SER A 214 -17.81 6.35 -11.58
C SER A 214 -19.27 5.98 -11.37
N PRO A 215 -19.87 5.10 -12.21
CA PRO A 215 -21.25 4.65 -12.06
C PRO A 215 -21.59 4.04 -10.70
N GLU A 216 -20.59 3.56 -9.99
CA GLU A 216 -20.74 2.98 -8.65
C GLU A 216 -20.87 4.03 -7.53
N LEU A 217 -20.55 5.31 -7.79
CA LEU A 217 -20.59 6.37 -6.79
C LEU A 217 -22.00 6.97 -6.66
N THR A 218 -22.97 6.11 -6.37
CA THR A 218 -24.35 6.56 -6.06
C THR A 218 -24.41 7.22 -4.68
N PRO A 219 -25.41 8.07 -4.41
CA PRO A 219 -25.56 8.70 -3.09
C PRO A 219 -25.62 7.69 -1.93
N GLU A 220 -26.29 6.55 -2.14
CA GLU A 220 -26.38 5.47 -1.15
C GLU A 220 -25.01 4.82 -0.90
N ARG A 221 -24.25 4.60 -1.98
CA ARG A 221 -22.91 4.03 -1.87
C ARG A 221 -21.96 4.99 -1.18
N LEU A 222 -22.02 6.28 -1.50
CA LEU A 222 -21.23 7.33 -0.84
C LEU A 222 -21.55 7.44 0.66
N ALA A 223 -22.83 7.36 1.03
CA ALA A 223 -23.24 7.30 2.44
C ALA A 223 -22.71 6.03 3.12
N GLY A 224 -22.71 4.89 2.41
CA GLY A 224 -22.15 3.64 2.90
C GLY A 224 -20.63 3.72 3.18
N LEU A 225 -19.89 4.51 2.40
CA LEU A 225 -18.43 4.71 2.62
C LEU A 225 -18.10 5.36 3.98
N GLN A 226 -19.03 6.17 4.51
CA GLN A 226 -18.84 6.82 5.83
C GLN A 226 -18.99 5.83 6.98
N ALA A 227 -19.85 4.82 6.82
CA ALA A 227 -20.12 3.79 7.83
C ALA A 227 -19.19 2.58 7.71
N ALA A 228 -18.48 2.46 6.60
CA ALA A 228 -17.61 1.32 6.32
C ALA A 228 -16.42 1.28 7.28
N THR A 229 -16.19 0.11 7.88
CA THR A 229 -15.04 -0.15 8.75
C THR A 229 -13.76 -0.36 7.96
N GLU A 230 -13.88 -0.84 6.72
CA GLU A 230 -12.77 -1.09 5.80
C GLU A 230 -12.91 -0.26 4.52
N PRO A 231 -11.79 0.02 3.81
CA PRO A 231 -11.85 0.68 2.51
C PRO A 231 -12.66 -0.12 1.50
N VAL A 232 -13.55 0.56 0.78
CA VAL A 232 -14.41 -0.06 -0.23
C VAL A 232 -13.74 0.03 -1.59
N ALA A 233 -13.63 -1.10 -2.27
CA ALA A 233 -13.11 -1.13 -3.63
C ALA A 233 -14.20 -0.67 -4.63
N ILE A 234 -13.86 0.33 -5.45
CA ILE A 234 -14.73 0.90 -6.48
C ILE A 234 -13.89 1.10 -7.75
N ASP A 235 -14.46 0.79 -8.90
CA ASP A 235 -13.83 1.08 -10.18
C ASP A 235 -14.02 2.56 -10.55
N VAL A 236 -12.93 3.23 -10.86
CA VAL A 236 -12.92 4.61 -11.36
C VAL A 236 -12.04 4.67 -12.59
N ASP A 237 -12.64 4.98 -13.75
CA ASP A 237 -11.95 5.02 -15.04
C ASP A 237 -11.23 3.70 -15.39
N GLY A 238 -11.80 2.54 -15.06
CA GLY A 238 -11.20 1.22 -15.32
C GLY A 238 -10.08 0.83 -14.36
N VAL A 239 -9.89 1.59 -13.26
CA VAL A 239 -8.89 1.31 -12.23
C VAL A 239 -9.57 1.12 -10.89
N THR A 240 -9.29 -0.01 -10.24
CA THR A 240 -9.81 -0.28 -8.89
C THR A 240 -9.15 0.64 -7.86
N LYS A 241 -9.94 1.49 -7.24
CA LYS A 241 -9.55 2.38 -6.15
C LYS A 241 -10.13 1.88 -4.82
N LEU A 242 -9.41 2.12 -3.74
CA LEU A 242 -9.84 1.87 -2.36
C LEU A 242 -10.34 3.18 -1.79
N LEU A 243 -11.64 3.27 -1.53
CA LEU A 243 -12.29 4.50 -1.10
C LEU A 243 -12.66 4.45 0.38
N ARG A 244 -12.47 5.59 1.02
CA ARG A 244 -13.01 5.92 2.34
C ARG A 244 -13.57 7.33 2.33
N ALA A 245 -14.59 7.55 3.13
CA ALA A 245 -15.21 8.86 3.27
C ALA A 245 -15.30 9.29 4.73
N ARG A 246 -15.20 10.61 4.95
CA ARG A 246 -15.42 11.22 6.25
C ARG A 246 -16.26 12.49 6.09
N PRO A 247 -17.31 12.68 6.91
CA PRO A 247 -18.10 13.90 6.90
C PRO A 247 -17.26 15.08 7.40
N ILE A 248 -17.54 16.28 6.88
CA ILE A 248 -16.93 17.54 7.30
C ILE A 248 -17.90 18.26 8.22
N ALA A 249 -17.47 18.53 9.44
CA ALA A 249 -18.27 19.15 10.47
C ALA A 249 -18.81 20.52 10.05
N GLY A 250 -20.07 20.80 10.40
CA GLY A 250 -20.71 22.07 10.07
C GLY A 250 -21.18 22.20 8.61
N THR A 251 -21.04 21.16 7.80
CA THR A 251 -21.47 21.13 6.41
C THR A 251 -22.30 19.87 6.12
N ASP A 252 -22.83 19.77 4.91
CA ASP A 252 -23.38 18.53 4.36
C ASP A 252 -22.36 17.79 3.44
N TRP A 253 -21.08 18.10 3.60
CA TRP A 253 -20.03 17.59 2.76
C TRP A 253 -19.36 16.35 3.35
N SER A 254 -18.85 15.53 2.46
CA SER A 254 -17.98 14.40 2.81
C SER A 254 -16.73 14.45 1.98
N LEU A 255 -15.60 14.36 2.66
CA LEU A 255 -14.30 14.14 2.01
C LEU A 255 -14.17 12.66 1.69
N VAL A 256 -13.99 12.35 0.43
CA VAL A 256 -13.74 11.01 -0.06
C VAL A 256 -12.30 10.94 -0.56
N MET A 257 -11.57 9.95 -0.11
CA MET A 257 -10.21 9.68 -0.57
C MET A 257 -10.19 8.36 -1.33
N ALA A 258 -9.62 8.37 -2.52
CA ALA A 258 -9.50 7.23 -3.41
C ALA A 258 -8.02 6.88 -3.59
N LEU A 259 -7.57 5.81 -2.95
CA LEU A 259 -6.24 5.24 -3.10
C LEU A 259 -6.19 4.30 -4.30
N ASP A 260 -5.17 4.42 -5.12
CA ASP A 260 -4.92 3.43 -6.16
C ASP A 260 -4.48 2.12 -5.56
N ARG A 261 -5.27 1.06 -5.79
CA ARG A 261 -4.95 -0.28 -5.29
C ARG A 261 -3.61 -0.77 -5.85
N SER A 262 -3.28 -0.42 -7.08
CA SER A 262 -2.03 -0.84 -7.71
C SER A 262 -0.81 -0.20 -7.06
N ASP A 263 -0.90 1.08 -6.67
CA ASP A 263 0.18 1.81 -6.00
C ASP A 263 0.46 1.20 -4.61
N VAL A 264 -0.61 1.03 -3.81
CA VAL A 264 -0.47 0.54 -2.43
C VAL A 264 -0.12 -0.95 -2.34
N THR A 265 -0.41 -1.72 -3.40
CA THR A 265 -0.04 -3.15 -3.47
C THR A 265 1.23 -3.41 -4.28
N ALA A 266 1.89 -2.39 -4.83
CA ALA A 266 3.09 -2.54 -5.64
C ALA A 266 4.22 -3.24 -4.88
N GLY A 267 4.46 -2.84 -3.63
CA GLY A 267 5.44 -3.48 -2.74
C GLY A 267 5.13 -4.95 -2.50
N MET A 268 3.86 -5.29 -2.28
CA MET A 268 3.43 -6.68 -2.08
C MET A 268 3.62 -7.52 -3.35
N ARG A 269 3.33 -6.97 -4.53
CA ARG A 269 3.60 -7.65 -5.81
C ARG A 269 5.10 -7.89 -6.01
N ALA A 270 5.93 -6.92 -5.68
CA ALA A 270 7.39 -7.07 -5.75
C ALA A 270 7.87 -8.20 -4.81
N VAL A 271 7.39 -8.24 -3.56
CA VAL A 271 7.68 -9.34 -2.63
C VAL A 271 7.19 -10.67 -3.18
N ALA A 272 5.98 -10.75 -3.71
CA ALA A 272 5.42 -11.97 -4.27
C ALA A 272 6.23 -12.48 -5.47
N THR A 273 6.60 -11.61 -6.40
CA THR A 273 7.42 -11.97 -7.57
C THR A 273 8.83 -12.38 -7.17
N THR A 274 9.47 -11.66 -6.26
CA THR A 274 10.80 -12.00 -5.75
C THR A 274 10.78 -13.35 -5.02
N THR A 275 9.76 -13.60 -4.20
CA THR A 275 9.57 -14.87 -3.50
C THR A 275 9.36 -16.01 -4.52
N LEU A 276 8.53 -15.81 -5.54
CA LEU A 276 8.30 -16.81 -6.57
C LEU A 276 9.59 -17.14 -7.33
N VAL A 277 10.36 -16.13 -7.73
CA VAL A 277 11.64 -16.31 -8.40
C VAL A 277 12.63 -17.05 -7.49
N ALA A 278 12.71 -16.68 -6.22
CA ALA A 278 13.57 -17.35 -5.25
C ALA A 278 13.17 -18.84 -5.08
N ILE A 279 11.87 -19.15 -4.99
CA ILE A 279 11.37 -20.52 -4.94
C ILE A 279 11.79 -21.30 -6.18
N LEU A 280 11.64 -20.73 -7.36
CA LEU A 280 12.04 -21.40 -8.62
C LEU A 280 13.55 -21.67 -8.68
N VAL A 281 14.37 -20.67 -8.30
CA VAL A 281 15.81 -20.82 -8.27
C VAL A 281 16.22 -21.92 -7.29
N VAL A 282 15.71 -21.89 -6.06
CA VAL A 282 16.01 -22.91 -5.04
C VAL A 282 15.53 -24.29 -5.46
N ALA A 283 14.36 -24.40 -6.09
CA ALA A 283 13.85 -25.66 -6.60
C ALA A 283 14.73 -26.22 -7.73
N CYS A 284 15.17 -25.39 -8.67
CA CYS A 284 16.09 -25.79 -9.75
C CYS A 284 17.44 -26.26 -9.19
N VAL A 285 17.98 -25.54 -8.23
CA VAL A 285 19.22 -25.89 -7.55
C VAL A 285 19.10 -27.20 -6.79
N ALA A 286 18.04 -27.35 -6.01
CA ALA A 286 17.76 -28.60 -5.28
C ALA A 286 17.59 -29.78 -6.27
N ALA A 287 16.90 -29.58 -7.37
CA ALA A 287 16.74 -30.61 -8.39
C ALA A 287 18.08 -30.99 -9.04
N ALA A 288 18.91 -30.01 -9.38
CA ALA A 288 20.24 -30.23 -9.92
C ALA A 288 21.15 -30.99 -8.93
N LEU A 289 21.15 -30.53 -7.67
CA LEU A 289 21.95 -31.13 -6.61
C LEU A 289 21.52 -32.59 -6.33
N VAL A 290 20.22 -32.81 -6.11
CA VAL A 290 19.67 -34.15 -5.88
C VAL A 290 19.89 -35.03 -7.11
N GLY A 291 19.73 -34.48 -8.32
CA GLY A 291 20.00 -35.19 -9.56
C GLY A 291 21.47 -35.62 -9.68
N ALA A 292 22.41 -34.73 -9.39
CA ALA A 292 23.83 -35.01 -9.41
C ALA A 292 24.22 -36.06 -8.35
N LEU A 293 23.75 -35.89 -7.10
CA LEU A 293 24.01 -36.86 -6.02
C LEU A 293 23.40 -38.23 -6.32
N THR A 294 22.17 -38.27 -6.79
CA THR A 294 21.49 -39.51 -7.16
C THR A 294 22.21 -40.19 -8.33
N ASN A 295 22.65 -39.41 -9.34
CA ASN A 295 23.38 -39.98 -10.47
C ASN A 295 24.73 -40.53 -10.04
N ALA A 296 25.49 -39.83 -9.18
CA ALA A 296 26.75 -40.31 -8.63
C ALA A 296 26.58 -41.61 -7.83
N ALA A 297 25.57 -41.64 -6.91
CA ALA A 297 25.27 -42.82 -6.10
C ALA A 297 24.85 -44.03 -6.97
N PHE A 298 23.96 -43.80 -7.91
CA PHE A 298 23.48 -44.88 -8.76
C PHE A 298 24.46 -45.34 -9.86
N LYS A 299 25.44 -44.51 -10.20
CA LYS A 299 26.49 -44.95 -11.12
C LYS A 299 27.24 -46.19 -10.58
N ARG A 300 27.45 -46.23 -9.26
CA ARG A 300 28.06 -47.39 -8.59
C ARG A 300 27.14 -48.60 -8.55
N VAL A 301 25.84 -48.38 -8.28
CA VAL A 301 24.86 -49.47 -8.30
C VAL A 301 24.70 -50.09 -9.69
N LEU A 302 24.81 -49.26 -10.74
CA LEU A 302 24.81 -49.77 -12.12
C LEU A 302 26.06 -50.58 -12.44
N LEU A 303 27.24 -50.17 -11.97
CA LEU A 303 28.46 -50.94 -12.11
C LEU A 303 28.32 -52.33 -11.44
N VAL A 304 27.70 -52.38 -10.26
CA VAL A 304 27.39 -53.62 -9.57
C VAL A 304 26.42 -54.50 -10.39
N ARG A 305 25.30 -53.86 -10.88
CA ARG A 305 24.33 -54.55 -11.74
C ARG A 305 25.01 -55.15 -13.00
N ASP A 306 25.82 -54.32 -13.68
CA ASP A 306 26.45 -54.72 -14.94
C ASP A 306 27.43 -55.86 -14.69
N ALA A 307 28.20 -55.82 -13.59
CA ALA A 307 29.06 -56.91 -13.19
C ALA A 307 28.31 -58.20 -12.83
N LEU A 308 27.15 -58.05 -12.10
CA LEU A 308 26.27 -59.19 -11.85
C LEU A 308 25.67 -59.78 -13.11
N THR A 309 25.33 -58.91 -14.07
CA THR A 309 24.78 -59.33 -15.36
C THR A 309 25.87 -60.05 -16.21
N ASP A 310 27.11 -59.56 -16.20
CA ASP A 310 28.25 -60.21 -16.84
C ASP A 310 28.51 -61.61 -16.28
N VAL A 311 28.43 -61.77 -14.96
CA VAL A 311 28.56 -63.07 -14.29
C VAL A 311 27.39 -63.98 -14.64
N ALA A 312 26.15 -63.44 -14.67
CA ALA A 312 24.95 -64.21 -14.97
C ALA A 312 24.77 -64.56 -16.43
N SER A 313 25.35 -63.78 -17.37
CA SER A 313 25.21 -64.03 -18.82
C SER A 313 26.17 -65.06 -19.42
N GLY A 314 26.98 -65.67 -18.60
CA GLY A 314 27.78 -66.83 -18.98
C GLY A 314 29.21 -66.55 -19.49
N SER A 315 29.67 -65.29 -19.56
CA SER A 315 31.08 -64.98 -19.77
C SER A 315 31.93 -65.27 -18.53
N GLY A 316 31.25 -65.34 -17.35
CA GLY A 316 31.74 -65.89 -16.08
C GLY A 316 33.10 -65.31 -15.61
N ASP A 317 33.45 -64.10 -16.04
CA ASP A 317 34.70 -63.50 -15.64
C ASP A 317 34.66 -63.10 -14.14
N LEU A 318 34.89 -64.08 -13.32
CA LEU A 318 35.02 -63.92 -11.86
C LEU A 318 36.27 -63.17 -11.44
N THR A 319 37.12 -62.73 -12.37
CA THR A 319 38.32 -61.96 -12.08
C THR A 319 38.00 -60.45 -11.88
N LYS A 320 36.91 -59.97 -12.45
CA LYS A 320 36.45 -58.58 -12.25
C LYS A 320 36.07 -58.33 -10.83
N ARG A 321 36.58 -57.22 -10.28
CA ARG A 321 36.25 -56.71 -8.96
C ARG A 321 35.58 -55.40 -9.06
N LEU A 322 34.56 -55.17 -8.22
CA LEU A 322 33.91 -53.91 -8.09
C LEU A 322 34.66 -52.99 -7.12
N PRO A 323 34.74 -51.70 -7.43
CA PRO A 323 35.27 -50.74 -6.47
C PRO A 323 34.42 -50.75 -5.17
N ALA A 324 35.01 -51.21 -4.08
CA ALA A 324 34.33 -51.33 -2.76
C ALA A 324 34.64 -50.11 -1.86
N ASP A 325 34.80 -48.96 -2.46
CA ASP A 325 35.25 -47.73 -1.82
C ASP A 325 34.10 -46.98 -1.17
N GLY A 326 34.10 -46.81 0.12
CA GLY A 326 33.12 -46.09 0.90
C GLY A 326 32.66 -46.87 2.12
N ARG A 327 31.80 -46.18 2.92
CA ARG A 327 31.02 -46.82 4.01
C ARG A 327 29.54 -46.84 3.67
N ASP A 328 29.22 -46.49 2.43
CA ASP A 328 27.84 -46.48 1.90
C ASP A 328 27.39 -47.91 1.57
N GLU A 329 26.08 -48.06 1.38
CA GLU A 329 25.44 -49.34 1.08
C GLU A 329 25.95 -49.93 -0.24
N ALA A 330 26.34 -49.08 -1.20
CA ALA A 330 26.90 -49.51 -2.47
C ALA A 330 28.30 -50.16 -2.29
N ALA A 331 29.14 -49.62 -1.40
CA ALA A 331 30.38 -50.21 -1.02
C ALA A 331 30.19 -51.54 -0.27
N GLN A 332 29.19 -51.64 0.59
CA GLN A 332 28.85 -52.89 1.28
C GLN A 332 28.38 -53.99 0.28
N ILE A 333 27.58 -53.62 -0.70
CA ILE A 333 27.14 -54.53 -1.77
C ILE A 333 28.32 -54.91 -2.63
N ALA A 334 29.18 -53.96 -3.01
CA ALA A 334 30.39 -54.25 -3.79
C ALA A 334 31.35 -55.17 -3.02
N HIS A 335 31.47 -54.94 -1.69
CA HIS A 335 32.25 -55.82 -0.82
C HIS A 335 31.64 -57.20 -0.73
N ALA A 336 30.33 -57.34 -0.55
CA ALA A 336 29.63 -58.63 -0.55
C ALA A 336 29.76 -59.34 -1.87
N PHE A 337 29.67 -58.59 -3.00
CA PHE A 337 29.92 -59.17 -4.36
C PHE A 337 31.34 -59.64 -4.51
N ASN A 338 32.34 -58.85 -4.07
CA ASN A 338 33.73 -59.25 -4.14
C ASN A 338 34.01 -60.50 -3.30
N MET A 339 33.41 -60.58 -2.09
CA MET A 339 33.50 -61.80 -1.27
C MET A 339 32.82 -63.00 -1.89
N PHE A 340 31.68 -62.76 -2.54
CA PHE A 340 30.96 -63.81 -3.30
C PHE A 340 31.83 -64.33 -4.48
N ALA A 341 32.33 -63.37 -5.28
CA ALA A 341 33.16 -63.70 -6.43
C ALA A 341 34.48 -64.43 -6.02
N GLU A 342 35.07 -63.96 -4.91
CA GLU A 342 36.25 -64.56 -4.33
C GLU A 342 36.00 -66.01 -3.85
N LYS A 343 34.88 -66.21 -3.10
CA LYS A 343 34.46 -67.55 -2.69
C LYS A 343 34.21 -68.52 -3.83
N ILE A 344 33.51 -68.01 -4.88
CA ILE A 344 33.26 -68.84 -6.05
C ILE A 344 34.55 -69.11 -6.83
N SER A 345 35.42 -68.09 -6.98
CA SER A 345 36.72 -68.25 -7.61
C SER A 345 37.63 -69.24 -6.86
N ALA A 346 37.65 -69.16 -5.52
CA ALA A 346 38.39 -70.07 -4.69
C ALA A 346 37.87 -71.51 -4.79
N ILE A 347 36.55 -71.67 -4.83
CA ILE A 347 35.91 -72.98 -5.04
C ILE A 347 36.27 -73.56 -6.45
N LEU A 348 36.25 -72.67 -7.48
CA LEU A 348 36.61 -73.08 -8.84
C LEU A 348 38.12 -73.41 -9.00
N LEU A 349 38.96 -72.67 -8.28
CA LEU A 349 40.43 -72.90 -8.28
C LEU A 349 40.80 -74.14 -7.43
N GLN A 350 40.08 -74.40 -6.36
CA GLN A 350 40.20 -75.68 -5.63
C GLN A 350 39.81 -76.89 -6.49
N ILE A 351 38.93 -76.64 -7.38
CA ILE A 351 38.54 -77.68 -8.36
C ILE A 351 39.63 -77.88 -9.43
N ARG A 352 40.36 -76.85 -9.73
CA ARG A 352 41.38 -76.86 -10.80
C ARG A 352 42.77 -77.26 -10.31
N GLY A 353 42.97 -77.48 -9.03
CA GLY A 353 44.29 -77.84 -8.46
C GLY A 353 45.22 -76.66 -8.15
N PHE A 354 45.99 -76.85 -7.16
CA PHE A 354 46.74 -75.90 -6.31
C PHE A 354 47.74 -74.98 -6.97
N SER A 355 47.95 -74.98 -8.27
CA SER A 355 49.13 -74.30 -8.87
C SER A 355 49.01 -72.78 -9.11
N GLU A 356 47.86 -72.20 -9.07
CA GLU A 356 47.65 -70.80 -9.49
C GLU A 356 47.23 -69.84 -8.36
N SER A 357 47.09 -70.38 -7.14
CA SER A 357 46.54 -69.57 -6.02
C SER A 357 47.44 -68.40 -5.56
N VAL A 358 48.74 -68.51 -5.79
CA VAL A 358 49.68 -67.44 -5.40
C VAL A 358 49.57 -66.23 -6.38
N ASN A 359 49.33 -66.49 -7.65
CA ASN A 359 49.24 -65.44 -8.64
C ASN A 359 47.92 -64.66 -8.53
N VAL A 360 46.84 -65.33 -8.14
CA VAL A 360 45.52 -64.75 -7.92
C VAL A 360 45.51 -63.81 -6.68
N ALA A 361 46.13 -64.28 -5.59
CA ALA A 361 46.22 -63.44 -4.35
C ALA A 361 46.97 -62.12 -4.58
N SER A 362 48.01 -62.13 -5.40
CA SER A 362 48.79 -60.91 -5.71
C SER A 362 47.99 -59.93 -6.60
N ALA A 363 47.16 -60.42 -7.49
CA ALA A 363 46.30 -59.59 -8.31
C ALA A 363 45.18 -58.93 -7.48
N GLU A 364 44.64 -59.64 -6.48
CA GLU A 364 43.63 -59.11 -5.57
C GLU A 364 44.10 -57.97 -4.66
N ILE A 365 45.38 -58.07 -4.21
CA ILE A 365 45.99 -56.99 -3.39
C ILE A 365 46.17 -55.73 -4.25
N ALA A 366 46.60 -55.88 -5.51
CA ALA A 366 46.75 -54.74 -6.41
C ALA A 366 45.42 -54.06 -6.69
N GLN A 367 44.35 -54.85 -6.86
CA GLN A 367 42.98 -54.36 -7.08
C GLN A 367 42.43 -53.58 -5.86
N GLY A 368 42.68 -54.09 -4.65
CA GLY A 368 42.28 -53.39 -3.42
C GLY A 368 42.96 -52.05 -3.19
N ASN A 369 44.22 -51.93 -3.64
CA ASN A 369 44.94 -50.64 -3.60
C ASN A 369 44.38 -49.64 -4.61
N GLN A 370 44.04 -50.08 -5.80
CA GLN A 370 43.35 -49.25 -6.78
C GLN A 370 41.98 -48.77 -6.26
N ASP A 371 41.32 -49.66 -5.55
CA ASP A 371 40.04 -49.42 -4.94
C ASP A 371 40.10 -48.33 -3.86
N LEU A 372 41.13 -48.37 -3.00
CA LEU A 372 41.33 -47.38 -1.95
C LEU A 372 41.62 -45.97 -2.53
N SER A 373 42.32 -45.89 -3.66
CA SER A 373 42.59 -44.62 -4.35
C SER A 373 41.30 -43.99 -4.90
N SER A 374 40.44 -44.77 -5.53
CA SER A 374 39.14 -44.31 -6.05
C SER A 374 38.22 -43.80 -4.95
N ARG A 375 38.27 -44.42 -3.76
CA ARG A 375 37.52 -43.96 -2.57
C ARG A 375 37.89 -42.55 -2.14
N THR A 376 39.17 -42.27 -2.14
CA THR A 376 39.67 -40.97 -1.71
C THR A 376 39.22 -39.85 -2.67
N GLU A 377 39.25 -40.17 -3.97
CA GLU A 377 38.78 -39.22 -4.97
C GLU A 377 37.26 -38.96 -4.91
N LEU A 378 36.47 -39.99 -4.62
CA LEU A 378 35.03 -39.85 -4.50
C LEU A 378 34.58 -39.10 -3.23
N ALA A 379 35.29 -39.37 -2.12
CA ALA A 379 35.07 -38.60 -0.89
C ALA A 379 35.41 -37.11 -1.07
N ALA A 380 36.48 -36.82 -1.82
CA ALA A 380 36.85 -35.47 -2.19
C ALA A 380 35.78 -34.78 -3.07
N SER A 381 35.24 -35.51 -4.07
CA SER A 381 34.17 -34.99 -4.92
C SER A 381 32.91 -34.65 -4.12
N SER A 382 32.49 -35.53 -3.20
CA SER A 382 31.32 -35.26 -2.34
C SER A 382 31.52 -34.07 -1.38
N LEU A 383 32.78 -33.87 -0.92
CA LEU A 383 33.11 -32.70 -0.11
C LEU A 383 33.09 -31.40 -0.93
N GLN A 384 33.57 -31.45 -2.19
CA GLN A 384 33.47 -30.29 -3.09
C GLN A 384 32.03 -29.91 -3.40
N GLU A 385 31.19 -30.91 -3.63
CA GLU A 385 29.75 -30.69 -3.89
C GLU A 385 29.03 -30.10 -2.67
N THR A 386 29.38 -30.58 -1.48
CA THR A 386 28.86 -30.02 -0.21
C THR A 386 29.33 -28.57 -0.02
N ALA A 387 30.59 -28.28 -0.36
CA ALA A 387 31.13 -26.92 -0.26
C ALA A 387 30.40 -25.95 -1.24
N ALA A 388 30.18 -26.41 -2.49
CA ALA A 388 29.45 -25.62 -3.48
C ALA A 388 28.00 -25.33 -3.02
N ALA A 389 27.32 -26.34 -2.44
CA ALA A 389 25.98 -26.16 -1.90
C ALA A 389 25.95 -25.15 -0.74
N LEU A 390 26.97 -25.18 0.12
CA LEU A 390 27.11 -24.22 1.22
C LEU A 390 27.37 -22.79 0.71
N GLU A 391 28.17 -22.61 -0.34
CA GLU A 391 28.37 -21.30 -0.96
C GLU A 391 27.07 -20.73 -1.54
N GLU A 392 26.26 -21.58 -2.13
CA GLU A 392 24.99 -21.17 -2.73
C GLU A 392 23.90 -20.84 -1.69
N ILE A 393 23.86 -21.62 -0.61
CA ILE A 393 23.04 -21.28 0.56
C ILE A 393 23.47 -19.91 1.12
N ALA A 394 24.79 -19.67 1.20
CA ALA A 394 25.32 -18.38 1.64
C ALA A 394 24.94 -17.24 0.69
N GLY A 395 24.92 -17.51 -0.63
CA GLY A 395 24.43 -16.57 -1.64
C GLY A 395 22.94 -16.24 -1.48
N THR A 396 22.12 -17.27 -1.27
CA THR A 396 20.66 -17.10 -1.04
C THR A 396 20.38 -16.33 0.27
N ALA A 397 21.18 -16.61 1.30
CA ALA A 397 21.07 -15.87 2.57
C ALA A 397 21.44 -14.38 2.40
N ARG A 398 22.49 -14.07 1.59
CA ARG A 398 22.82 -12.66 1.26
C ARG A 398 21.70 -11.97 0.49
N ASN A 399 21.16 -12.63 -0.53
CA ASN A 399 20.04 -12.08 -1.29
C ASN A 399 18.82 -11.82 -0.41
N SER A 400 18.55 -12.72 0.56
CA SER A 400 17.50 -12.53 1.54
C SER A 400 17.78 -11.35 2.49
N ALA A 401 19.04 -11.17 2.90
CA ALA A 401 19.48 -10.04 3.72
C ALA A 401 19.36 -8.71 2.94
N ASP A 402 19.71 -8.72 1.67
CA ASP A 402 19.58 -7.55 0.80
C ASP A 402 18.11 -7.18 0.59
N ALA A 403 17.25 -8.19 0.37
CA ALA A 403 15.80 -7.97 0.29
C ALA A 403 15.23 -7.39 1.60
N ALA A 404 15.67 -7.93 2.75
CA ALA A 404 15.29 -7.41 4.06
C ALA A 404 15.77 -5.96 4.27
N THR A 405 16.98 -5.65 3.77
CA THR A 405 17.54 -4.30 3.81
C THR A 405 16.73 -3.34 2.94
N GLN A 406 16.27 -3.82 1.78
CA GLN A 406 15.41 -3.03 0.90
C GLN A 406 14.04 -2.75 1.52
N VAL A 407 13.44 -3.76 2.18
CA VAL A 407 12.21 -3.60 2.95
C VAL A 407 12.40 -2.61 4.11
N SER A 408 13.56 -2.70 4.80
CA SER A 408 13.90 -1.77 5.87
C SER A 408 14.01 -0.32 5.36
N ARG A 409 14.67 -0.11 4.21
CA ARG A 409 14.76 1.21 3.57
C ARG A 409 13.39 1.75 3.13
N LEU A 410 12.52 0.86 2.65
CA LEU A 410 11.17 1.25 2.27
C LEU A 410 10.35 1.67 3.50
N ALA A 411 10.48 0.91 4.60
CA ALA A 411 9.88 1.26 5.88
C ALA A 411 10.44 2.59 6.44
N GLU A 412 11.75 2.79 6.31
CA GLU A 412 12.40 4.03 6.72
C GLU A 412 11.97 5.23 5.85
N SER A 413 11.84 4.99 4.53
CA SER A 413 11.29 5.98 3.60
C SER A 413 9.83 6.33 3.94
N ALA A 414 9.01 5.32 4.22
CA ALA A 414 7.62 5.51 4.65
C ALA A 414 7.55 6.25 5.99
N SER A 415 8.43 5.89 6.94
CA SER A 415 8.58 6.60 8.21
C SER A 415 9.00 8.07 7.98
N GLY A 416 9.95 8.30 7.07
CA GLY A 416 10.39 9.65 6.70
C GLY A 416 9.28 10.49 6.05
N VAL A 417 8.41 9.84 5.25
CA VAL A 417 7.23 10.51 4.70
C VAL A 417 6.22 10.85 5.81
N ALA A 418 6.02 9.92 6.74
CA ALA A 418 5.12 10.14 7.88
C ALA A 418 5.63 11.25 8.81
N VAL A 419 6.97 11.29 9.06
CA VAL A 419 7.60 12.36 9.84
C VAL A 419 7.43 13.71 9.13
N ARG A 420 7.75 13.78 7.82
CA ARG A 420 7.54 15.03 7.05
C ARG A 420 6.06 15.44 7.01
N GLY A 421 5.16 14.44 6.89
CA GLY A 421 3.72 14.71 7.03
C GLY A 421 3.37 15.32 8.39
N GLY A 422 3.97 14.76 9.44
CA GLY A 422 3.84 15.30 10.80
C GLY A 422 4.40 16.72 10.94
N GLU A 423 5.54 16.98 10.31
CA GLU A 423 6.14 18.33 10.29
C GLU A 423 5.23 19.32 9.58
N VAL A 424 4.71 18.95 8.39
CA VAL A 424 3.76 19.79 7.65
C VAL A 424 2.48 20.03 8.46
N VAL A 425 1.96 18.98 9.11
CA VAL A 425 0.80 19.13 10.01
C VAL A 425 1.14 20.05 11.18
N SER A 426 2.34 19.89 11.74
CA SER A 426 2.82 20.77 12.83
C SER A 426 2.96 22.22 12.38
N GLU A 427 3.45 22.44 11.16
CA GLU A 427 3.54 23.77 10.55
C GLU A 427 2.16 24.38 10.29
N VAL A 428 1.22 23.54 9.81
CA VAL A 428 -0.19 23.95 9.68
C VAL A 428 -0.79 24.32 11.04
N VAL A 429 -0.54 23.49 12.06
CA VAL A 429 -1.00 23.79 13.43
C VAL A 429 -0.38 25.09 13.95
N ALA A 430 0.92 25.27 13.73
CA ALA A 430 1.60 26.51 14.11
C ALA A 430 1.01 27.73 13.38
N THR A 431 0.76 27.57 12.07
CA THR A 431 0.11 28.62 11.27
C THR A 431 -1.31 28.91 11.74
N MET A 432 -2.05 27.85 12.14
CA MET A 432 -3.39 28.02 12.74
C MET A 432 -3.34 28.70 14.10
N ASP A 433 -2.30 28.41 14.89
CA ASP A 433 -2.07 29.11 16.16
C ASP A 433 -1.74 30.60 15.93
N GLU A 434 -0.92 30.90 14.92
CA GLU A 434 -0.65 32.27 14.49
C GLU A 434 -1.91 33.00 14.00
N ILE A 435 -2.72 32.28 13.15
CA ILE A 435 -4.00 32.83 12.70
C ILE A 435 -4.94 33.08 13.89
N THR A 436 -4.95 32.13 14.85
CA THR A 436 -5.77 32.28 16.07
C THR A 436 -5.31 33.49 16.90
N LYS A 437 -3.99 33.67 17.05
CA LYS A 437 -3.42 34.83 17.73
C LYS A 437 -3.73 36.13 17.00
N ALA A 438 -3.54 36.12 15.67
CA ALA A 438 -3.88 37.27 14.83
C ALA A 438 -5.38 37.60 14.89
N SER A 439 -6.23 36.57 14.92
CA SER A 439 -7.69 36.73 15.08
C SER A 439 -8.06 37.29 16.46
N ALA A 440 -7.31 36.87 17.50
CA ALA A 440 -7.49 37.42 18.84
C ALA A 440 -7.04 38.90 18.93
N GLU A 441 -5.93 39.23 18.23
CA GLU A 441 -5.47 40.64 18.14
C GLU A 441 -6.50 41.48 17.37
N ILE A 442 -7.03 40.97 16.26
CA ILE A 442 -8.11 41.64 15.53
C ILE A 442 -9.33 41.82 16.40
N SER A 443 -9.71 40.81 17.18
CA SER A 443 -10.82 40.90 18.13
C SER A 443 -10.58 41.97 19.20
N ASN A 444 -9.34 42.05 19.69
CA ASN A 444 -8.96 43.12 20.63
C ASN A 444 -9.03 44.49 19.97
N ILE A 445 -8.55 44.61 18.71
CA ILE A 445 -8.63 45.88 17.96
C ILE A 445 -10.09 46.28 17.74
N ILE A 446 -10.93 45.32 17.37
CA ILE A 446 -12.37 45.54 17.20
C ILE A 446 -12.98 46.04 18.55
N GLY A 447 -12.60 45.37 19.65
CA GLY A 447 -13.02 45.82 20.99
C GLY A 447 -12.58 47.23 21.33
N VAL A 448 -11.36 47.61 20.90
CA VAL A 448 -10.88 48.99 21.04
C VAL A 448 -11.65 49.97 20.16
N ILE A 449 -11.94 49.57 18.92
CA ILE A 449 -12.74 50.36 17.95
C ILE A 449 -14.17 50.55 18.49
N ASP A 450 -14.78 49.48 19.01
CA ASP A 450 -16.10 49.53 19.63
C ASP A 450 -16.12 50.45 20.86
N GLY A 451 -15.05 50.35 21.67
CA GLY A 451 -14.82 51.27 22.78
C GLY A 451 -14.68 52.75 22.36
N ILE A 452 -13.97 52.97 21.24
CA ILE A 452 -13.83 54.33 20.65
C ILE A 452 -15.16 54.79 20.05
N ALA A 453 -15.88 53.93 19.38
CA ALA A 453 -17.20 54.23 18.84
C ALA A 453 -18.21 54.55 19.93
N PHE A 454 -18.14 53.81 21.04
CA PHE A 454 -18.94 54.09 22.24
C PHE A 454 -18.58 55.45 22.86
N GLN A 455 -17.28 55.79 22.93
CA GLN A 455 -16.83 57.07 23.44
C GLN A 455 -17.17 58.24 22.51
N THR A 456 -17.18 58.02 21.19
CA THR A 456 -17.58 59.11 20.25
C THR A 456 -19.08 59.27 20.13
N ASN A 457 -19.90 58.31 20.56
CA ASN A 457 -21.36 58.44 20.58
C ASN A 457 -21.90 59.06 21.90
N ILE A 458 -21.02 59.42 22.86
CA ILE A 458 -21.36 60.10 24.11
C ILE A 458 -21.00 61.62 24.03
N LEU A 459 -20.36 62.07 22.96
CA LEU A 459 -20.20 63.49 22.62
C LEU A 459 -21.11 63.88 21.48
#